data_d6c56f7198cf9dd6439ffb3f354eed17
#
_entry.id   d6c56f7198cf9dd6439ffb3f354eed17
#
_cell.length_a   1.000
_cell.length_b   1.000
_cell.length_c   1.000
_cell.angle_alpha   90.00
_cell.angle_beta   90.00
_cell.angle_gamma   90.00
#
_symmetry.space_group_name_H-M   'P 1'
#
loop_
_entity.id
_entity.type
_entity.pdbx_description
1 polymer ?
#
loop_
_entity_poly.entity_id
_entity_poly.type
_entity_poly.pdbx_seq_one_letter_code
_entity_poly.pdbx_strand_id
1 'polypeptide(L)'
;ETPKEFKKIFSELEKEGIKCFFGKWISAYDVNLILLETKEFREKLVQGMRNVDFIKKELWEKFKIDSLRTGFDYDEPLAWSFAVGMLIEKIFENRVFSRNIVCQFHEWLSGGAILYLVDKKIPVAKVFTTHATRIGRAKSSAGENLMEEVELGLKSNKVMSDDEAYRFNLEAQHKIEKLCAHMSDVFTTVSEIVAEEATYVLGKKPDVITINGLDLSKYPSTRTMMILHEKYRERINEFLSAYFSPYYSIENMKNNIVFFISGRYEFFNKGVDLFIEGLARLNENMKKIKSNKTVFAFILIPSGIKGPRHDLLESLLRYEEIKDLVDDSLNSIKDEVVEEIISGREVKIDSIIDDNFKIKSKILAKQFRSKSDIAPLCAFELSYDNDMILSAFQKHGLNNKKEDRVKVIFYPTYISVTDGLLSMDYDEFVLGSSMGFFPSKYEPWGYTPFETAALRTLMLTTDVAGFGVELMKECKDEKSIENRVLRVKGRTREEIIKDMARIMEWCVELDKEIRVMEKVKTRQLVEKFDWSIQIANYLRAHELALERIKLNAK
;
A
#
# COMPACT_ATOMS: atom_id res chain seq x y z
N GLU A 1 27.38 -15.07 -15.03
CA GLU A 1 28.41 -15.92 -14.39
C GLU A 1 28.88 -15.28 -13.08
N THR A 2 29.19 -16.12 -12.06
CA THR A 2 29.77 -15.65 -10.80
C THR A 2 31.16 -15.06 -11.04
N PRO A 3 31.45 -13.81 -10.62
CA PRO A 3 32.78 -13.21 -10.74
C PRO A 3 33.85 -14.04 -10.03
N LYS A 4 35.09 -14.01 -10.55
CA LYS A 4 36.18 -14.86 -10.06
C LYS A 4 36.46 -14.67 -8.57
N GLU A 5 36.40 -13.44 -8.10
CA GLU A 5 36.65 -13.05 -6.70
C GLU A 5 35.62 -13.66 -5.72
N PHE A 6 34.40 -13.93 -6.16
CA PHE A 6 33.36 -14.55 -5.34
C PHE A 6 33.39 -16.08 -5.37
N LYS A 7 33.96 -16.72 -6.41
CA LYS A 7 33.96 -18.19 -6.54
C LYS A 7 34.62 -18.88 -5.33
N LYS A 8 35.76 -18.36 -4.85
CA LYS A 8 36.45 -18.89 -3.67
C LYS A 8 35.60 -18.71 -2.41
N ILE A 9 35.07 -17.51 -2.21
CA ILE A 9 34.24 -17.18 -1.05
C ILE A 9 33.00 -18.08 -0.99
N PHE A 10 32.32 -18.27 -2.11
CA PHE A 10 31.12 -19.13 -2.19
C PHE A 10 31.45 -20.59 -1.87
N SER A 11 32.61 -21.10 -2.36
CA SER A 11 33.03 -22.44 -2.04
C SER A 11 33.42 -22.62 -0.56
N GLU A 12 33.94 -21.59 0.10
CA GLU A 12 34.21 -21.61 1.56
C GLU A 12 32.90 -21.62 2.36
N LEU A 13 31.91 -20.79 1.98
CA LEU A 13 30.60 -20.71 2.64
C LEU A 13 29.79 -22.00 2.43
N GLU A 14 29.90 -22.64 1.27
CA GLU A 14 29.21 -23.91 0.99
C GLU A 14 29.64 -25.03 1.96
N LYS A 15 30.88 -25.05 2.40
CA LYS A 15 31.36 -25.99 3.44
C LYS A 15 30.70 -25.78 4.79
N GLU A 16 30.21 -24.55 5.04
CA GLU A 16 29.42 -24.21 6.22
C GLU A 16 27.93 -24.48 6.04
N GLY A 17 27.48 -24.92 4.85
CA GLY A 17 26.07 -25.16 4.52
C GLY A 17 25.36 -23.92 4.01
N ILE A 18 26.08 -22.90 3.53
CA ILE A 18 25.56 -21.67 2.96
C ILE A 18 25.80 -21.68 1.45
N LYS A 19 24.73 -21.82 0.65
CA LYS A 19 24.84 -21.74 -0.82
C LYS A 19 24.59 -20.32 -1.28
N CYS A 20 25.50 -19.80 -2.10
CA CYS A 20 25.44 -18.44 -2.63
C CYS A 20 25.26 -18.46 -4.14
N PHE A 21 24.34 -17.61 -4.63
CA PHE A 21 24.05 -17.46 -6.05
C PHE A 21 24.23 -15.99 -6.45
N PHE A 22 25.12 -15.73 -7.42
CA PHE A 22 25.35 -14.39 -7.94
C PHE A 22 24.47 -14.15 -9.17
N GLY A 23 23.80 -13.01 -9.21
CA GLY A 23 22.94 -12.61 -10.32
C GLY A 23 22.79 -11.10 -10.44
N LYS A 24 21.81 -10.71 -11.21
CA LYS A 24 21.38 -9.31 -11.36
C LYS A 24 19.89 -9.19 -11.15
N TRP A 25 19.47 -8.13 -10.52
CA TRP A 25 18.05 -7.81 -10.38
C TRP A 25 17.61 -6.93 -11.54
N ILE A 26 17.04 -7.57 -12.58
CA ILE A 26 16.71 -6.93 -13.85
C ILE A 26 15.74 -5.75 -13.67
N SER A 27 14.68 -5.93 -12.85
CA SER A 27 13.69 -4.87 -12.58
C SER A 27 14.23 -3.71 -11.71
N ALA A 28 15.44 -3.85 -11.15
CA ALA A 28 16.11 -2.85 -10.34
C ALA A 28 17.43 -2.37 -11.00
N TYR A 29 17.37 -1.97 -12.26
CA TYR A 29 18.50 -1.41 -13.01
C TYR A 29 19.76 -2.28 -13.02
N ASP A 30 19.58 -3.59 -13.15
CA ASP A 30 20.68 -4.57 -13.21
C ASP A 30 21.62 -4.55 -11.98
N VAL A 31 21.10 -4.17 -10.82
CA VAL A 31 21.88 -4.20 -9.57
C VAL A 31 22.37 -5.62 -9.30
N ASN A 32 23.66 -5.74 -8.94
CA ASN A 32 24.24 -7.03 -8.56
C ASN A 32 23.55 -7.59 -7.33
N LEU A 33 23.21 -8.87 -7.37
CA LEU A 33 22.46 -9.59 -6.35
C LEU A 33 23.23 -10.85 -5.94
N ILE A 34 23.31 -11.10 -4.63
CA ILE A 34 23.74 -12.37 -4.08
C ILE A 34 22.59 -12.95 -3.27
N LEU A 35 22.07 -14.10 -3.69
CA LEU A 35 21.08 -14.87 -2.93
C LEU A 35 21.77 -15.90 -2.08
N LEU A 36 21.29 -16.08 -0.84
CA LEU A 36 21.80 -17.07 0.09
C LEU A 36 20.71 -18.09 0.41
N GLU A 37 20.99 -19.37 0.21
CA GLU A 37 20.21 -20.48 0.75
C GLU A 37 20.89 -20.98 2.03
N THR A 38 20.20 -20.96 3.14
CA THR A 38 20.76 -21.20 4.48
C THR A 38 20.09 -22.36 5.23
N LYS A 39 19.28 -23.18 4.55
CA LYS A 39 18.57 -24.30 5.18
C LYS A 39 19.54 -25.29 5.82
N GLU A 40 20.59 -25.70 5.08
CA GLU A 40 21.59 -26.62 5.57
C GLU A 40 22.42 -26.01 6.72
N PHE A 41 22.80 -24.74 6.60
CA PHE A 41 23.50 -23.99 7.65
C PHE A 41 22.66 -23.93 8.93
N ARG A 42 21.37 -23.66 8.84
CA ARG A 42 20.46 -23.60 9.98
C ARG A 42 20.33 -24.93 10.70
N GLU A 43 20.18 -26.03 9.96
CA GLU A 43 19.92 -27.37 10.51
C GLU A 43 21.19 -28.18 10.83
N LYS A 44 22.37 -27.74 10.39
CA LYS A 44 23.67 -28.38 10.68
C LYS A 44 23.83 -28.57 12.19
N LEU A 45 24.35 -29.73 12.59
CA LEU A 45 24.63 -29.99 14.01
C LEU A 45 25.97 -29.39 14.44
N VAL A 46 25.92 -28.56 15.45
CA VAL A 46 27.08 -27.94 16.10
C VAL A 46 26.99 -28.27 17.60
N GLN A 47 27.96 -28.94 18.14
CA GLN A 47 28.00 -29.40 19.54
C GLN A 47 26.73 -30.17 19.96
N GLY A 48 26.15 -30.95 19.03
CA GLY A 48 24.98 -31.80 19.31
C GLY A 48 23.61 -31.07 19.24
N MET A 49 23.56 -29.79 18.88
CA MET A 49 22.33 -29.02 18.66
C MET A 49 22.29 -28.43 17.25
N ARG A 50 21.12 -28.04 16.76
CA ARG A 50 21.03 -27.32 15.48
C ARG A 50 21.83 -26.03 15.55
N ASN A 51 22.50 -25.65 14.44
CA ASN A 51 23.35 -24.46 14.41
C ASN A 51 22.57 -23.19 14.80
N VAL A 52 21.28 -23.05 14.39
CA VAL A 52 20.47 -21.92 14.81
C VAL A 52 20.25 -21.87 16.33
N ASP A 53 20.11 -23.02 16.98
CA ASP A 53 19.97 -23.09 18.45
C ASP A 53 21.32 -22.78 19.14
N PHE A 54 22.42 -23.15 18.52
CA PHE A 54 23.75 -22.75 18.96
C PHE A 54 23.96 -21.23 18.86
N ILE A 55 23.55 -20.62 17.73
CA ILE A 55 23.55 -19.17 17.54
C ILE A 55 22.67 -18.48 18.61
N LYS A 56 21.46 -18.96 18.85
CA LYS A 56 20.57 -18.43 19.92
C LYS A 56 21.24 -18.46 21.28
N LYS A 57 21.91 -19.56 21.62
CA LYS A 57 22.66 -19.69 22.87
C LYS A 57 23.76 -18.63 22.96
N GLU A 58 24.59 -18.47 21.92
CA GLU A 58 25.64 -17.44 21.89
C GLU A 58 25.05 -16.02 22.04
N LEU A 59 23.92 -15.73 21.37
CA LEU A 59 23.25 -14.44 21.47
C LEU A 59 22.68 -14.18 22.88
N TRP A 60 22.17 -15.21 23.55
CA TRP A 60 21.80 -15.10 24.95
C TRP A 60 22.99 -14.83 25.86
N GLU A 61 24.10 -15.57 25.68
CA GLU A 61 25.31 -15.40 26.50
C GLU A 61 25.92 -14.01 26.35
N LYS A 62 26.03 -13.51 25.09
CA LYS A 62 26.71 -12.25 24.78
C LYS A 62 25.81 -11.02 24.89
N PHE A 63 24.58 -11.12 24.44
CA PHE A 63 23.68 -9.97 24.22
C PHE A 63 22.37 -10.04 25.02
N LYS A 64 22.14 -11.14 25.78
CA LYS A 64 20.93 -11.36 26.56
C LYS A 64 19.65 -11.31 25.71
N ILE A 65 19.68 -11.90 24.52
CA ILE A 65 18.51 -12.02 23.65
C ILE A 65 17.74 -13.28 24.04
N ASP A 66 16.57 -13.10 24.65
CA ASP A 66 15.68 -14.19 25.00
C ASP A 66 14.91 -14.67 23.75
N SER A 67 15.26 -15.87 23.29
CA SER A 67 14.68 -16.49 22.11
C SER A 67 14.01 -17.86 22.39
N LEU A 68 13.67 -18.13 23.67
CA LEU A 68 13.09 -19.43 24.07
C LEU A 68 11.72 -19.70 23.45
N ARG A 69 10.92 -18.65 23.19
CA ARG A 69 9.55 -18.76 22.65
C ARG A 69 9.47 -18.52 21.14
N THR A 70 10.61 -18.47 20.47
CA THR A 70 10.64 -18.21 19.03
C THR A 70 10.44 -19.47 18.20
N GLY A 71 9.90 -19.33 17.00
CA GLY A 71 9.65 -20.38 16.03
C GLY A 71 10.42 -20.18 14.72
N PHE A 72 9.96 -20.85 13.68
CA PHE A 72 10.57 -20.83 12.35
C PHE A 72 10.68 -19.42 11.74
N ASP A 73 9.69 -18.57 11.97
CA ASP A 73 9.61 -17.18 11.53
C ASP A 73 10.69 -16.26 12.12
N TYR A 74 11.33 -16.70 13.21
CA TYR A 74 12.52 -16.07 13.78
C TYR A 74 13.79 -16.82 13.39
N ASP A 75 13.80 -18.15 13.42
CA ASP A 75 14.98 -18.99 13.19
C ASP A 75 15.55 -18.82 11.78
N GLU A 76 14.68 -18.71 10.78
CA GLU A 76 15.08 -18.57 9.39
C GLU A 76 15.76 -17.22 9.11
N PRO A 77 15.17 -16.06 9.44
CA PRO A 77 15.84 -14.77 9.29
C PRO A 77 17.12 -14.65 10.12
N LEU A 78 17.16 -15.21 11.31
CA LEU A 78 18.34 -15.20 12.16
C LEU A 78 19.51 -15.96 11.50
N ALA A 79 19.29 -17.19 11.06
CA ALA A 79 20.31 -17.98 10.38
C ALA A 79 20.78 -17.32 9.08
N TRP A 80 19.83 -16.78 8.31
CA TRP A 80 20.12 -16.05 7.08
C TRP A 80 20.98 -14.80 7.35
N SER A 81 20.63 -13.99 8.31
CA SER A 81 21.37 -12.76 8.61
C SER A 81 22.77 -13.05 9.17
N PHE A 82 22.94 -14.12 9.95
CA PHE A 82 24.28 -14.58 10.35
C PHE A 82 25.13 -15.01 9.15
N ALA A 83 24.54 -15.75 8.21
CA ALA A 83 25.23 -16.12 6.96
C ALA A 83 25.62 -14.89 6.13
N VAL A 84 24.79 -13.84 6.12
CA VAL A 84 25.16 -12.54 5.51
C VAL A 84 26.36 -11.92 6.22
N GLY A 85 26.41 -11.95 7.55
CA GLY A 85 27.57 -11.50 8.33
C GLY A 85 28.85 -12.24 7.94
N MET A 86 28.79 -13.57 7.82
CA MET A 86 29.90 -14.40 7.36
C MET A 86 30.34 -14.08 5.93
N LEU A 87 29.36 -13.84 5.02
CA LEU A 87 29.67 -13.41 3.65
C LEU A 87 30.45 -12.09 3.63
N ILE A 88 29.98 -11.09 4.41
CA ILE A 88 30.63 -9.78 4.52
C ILE A 88 32.04 -9.90 5.09
N GLU A 89 32.25 -10.73 6.13
CA GLU A 89 33.58 -11.05 6.68
C GLU A 89 34.49 -11.58 5.57
N LYS A 90 34.03 -12.60 4.81
CA LYS A 90 34.84 -13.19 3.72
C LYS A 90 35.13 -12.20 2.58
N ILE A 91 34.19 -11.34 2.23
CA ILE A 91 34.39 -10.25 1.26
C ILE A 91 35.48 -9.29 1.75
N PHE A 92 35.45 -8.92 3.04
CA PHE A 92 36.43 -8.04 3.65
C PHE A 92 37.83 -8.70 3.71
N GLU A 93 37.95 -9.95 4.21
CA GLU A 93 39.21 -10.71 4.33
C GLU A 93 39.88 -10.92 2.97
N ASN A 94 39.12 -11.26 1.94
CA ASN A 94 39.64 -11.49 0.59
C ASN A 94 39.83 -10.18 -0.22
N ARG A 95 39.57 -9.00 0.37
CA ARG A 95 39.75 -7.69 -0.24
C ARG A 95 39.04 -7.55 -1.61
N VAL A 96 37.82 -8.09 -1.71
CA VAL A 96 37.04 -8.03 -2.96
C VAL A 96 36.75 -6.58 -3.34
N PHE A 97 36.53 -5.73 -2.35
CA PHE A 97 36.34 -4.29 -2.52
C PHE A 97 37.45 -3.49 -1.81
N SER A 98 37.47 -2.17 -2.06
CA SER A 98 38.33 -1.25 -1.31
C SER A 98 38.02 -1.32 0.20
N ARG A 99 38.90 -0.77 1.05
CA ARG A 99 38.72 -0.80 2.51
C ARG A 99 37.52 0.01 3.03
N ASN A 100 36.91 0.84 2.18
CA ASN A 100 35.76 1.67 2.54
C ASN A 100 34.44 0.94 2.19
N ILE A 101 34.09 -0.06 2.98
CA ILE A 101 32.87 -0.83 2.81
C ILE A 101 31.81 -0.27 3.76
N VAL A 102 30.64 0.07 3.23
CA VAL A 102 29.43 0.39 4.00
C VAL A 102 28.42 -0.73 3.81
N CYS A 103 27.95 -1.28 4.91
CA CYS A 103 26.93 -2.31 4.93
C CYS A 103 25.65 -1.69 5.52
N GLN A 104 24.60 -1.60 4.72
CA GLN A 104 23.30 -1.13 5.18
C GLN A 104 22.37 -2.32 5.43
N PHE A 105 21.76 -2.32 6.61
CA PHE A 105 20.88 -3.37 7.09
C PHE A 105 19.49 -2.80 7.36
N HIS A 106 18.47 -3.54 6.95
CA HIS A 106 17.09 -3.13 7.11
C HIS A 106 16.36 -4.07 8.04
N GLU A 107 15.70 -3.50 9.06
CA GLU A 107 14.84 -4.21 10.01
C GLU A 107 15.61 -5.27 10.85
N TRP A 108 14.98 -5.77 11.89
CA TRP A 108 15.51 -6.82 12.74
C TRP A 108 15.90 -8.09 11.95
N LEU A 109 15.23 -8.34 10.82
CA LEU A 109 15.47 -9.49 9.95
C LEU A 109 16.93 -9.60 9.47
N SER A 110 17.59 -8.48 9.27
CA SER A 110 19.02 -8.42 8.89
C SER A 110 19.94 -8.16 10.09
N GLY A 111 19.38 -8.00 11.29
CA GLY A 111 20.10 -7.56 12.49
C GLY A 111 21.15 -8.55 12.98
N GLY A 112 20.94 -9.84 12.78
CA GLY A 112 21.93 -10.86 13.14
C GLY A 112 23.28 -10.63 12.48
N ALA A 113 23.33 -10.07 11.26
CA ALA A 113 24.57 -9.72 10.58
C ALA A 113 25.34 -8.62 11.31
N ILE A 114 24.65 -7.59 11.82
CA ILE A 114 25.29 -6.53 12.62
C ILE A 114 25.91 -7.12 13.88
N LEU A 115 25.16 -7.96 14.62
CA LEU A 115 25.64 -8.60 15.85
C LEU A 115 26.86 -9.50 15.58
N TYR A 116 26.83 -10.27 14.48
CA TYR A 116 27.96 -11.06 14.03
C TYR A 116 29.20 -10.20 13.74
N LEU A 117 29.05 -9.15 12.93
CA LEU A 117 30.17 -8.26 12.55
C LEU A 117 30.76 -7.51 13.74
N VAL A 118 29.94 -7.13 14.72
CA VAL A 118 30.38 -6.50 15.97
C VAL A 118 31.14 -7.51 16.85
N ASP A 119 30.62 -8.73 17.04
CA ASP A 119 31.26 -9.78 17.82
C ASP A 119 32.60 -10.15 17.24
N LYS A 120 32.70 -10.29 15.92
CA LYS A 120 33.97 -10.60 15.18
C LYS A 120 34.88 -9.39 14.99
N LYS A 121 34.46 -8.20 15.40
CA LYS A 121 35.19 -6.93 15.23
C LYS A 121 35.61 -6.65 13.79
N ILE A 122 34.73 -6.98 12.82
CA ILE A 122 34.99 -6.71 11.41
C ILE A 122 34.86 -5.22 11.13
N PRO A 123 35.94 -4.54 10.62
CA PRO A 123 35.97 -3.09 10.48
C PRO A 123 35.28 -2.60 9.20
N VAL A 124 33.97 -2.88 9.04
CA VAL A 124 33.10 -2.36 8.01
C VAL A 124 32.10 -1.38 8.62
N ALA A 125 31.73 -0.33 7.88
CA ALA A 125 30.74 0.64 8.32
C ALA A 125 29.33 0.01 8.33
N LYS A 126 28.63 0.12 9.46
CA LYS A 126 27.31 -0.47 9.67
C LYS A 126 26.26 0.64 9.78
N VAL A 127 25.32 0.66 8.84
CA VAL A 127 24.14 1.51 8.89
C VAL A 127 22.93 0.63 9.15
N PHE A 128 22.16 0.93 10.17
CA PHE A 128 20.92 0.21 10.49
C PHE A 128 19.72 1.09 10.22
N THR A 129 18.74 0.58 9.49
CA THR A 129 17.50 1.28 9.17
C THR A 129 16.30 0.50 9.71
N THR A 130 15.50 1.11 10.58
CA THR A 130 14.19 0.58 10.94
C THR A 130 13.08 1.34 10.20
N HIS A 131 12.17 0.59 9.59
CA HIS A 131 11.02 1.14 8.87
C HIS A 131 9.79 1.31 9.77
N ALA A 132 9.74 0.60 10.86
CA ALA A 132 8.83 0.71 12.00
C ALA A 132 9.32 -0.25 13.07
N THR A 133 9.19 0.09 14.35
CA THR A 133 9.61 -0.85 15.38
C THR A 133 8.66 -2.07 15.43
N ARG A 134 9.20 -3.24 15.79
CA ARG A 134 8.37 -4.45 15.92
C ARG A 134 7.23 -4.26 16.93
N ILE A 135 7.52 -3.62 18.05
CA ILE A 135 6.53 -3.35 19.08
C ILE A 135 5.52 -2.30 18.62
N GLY A 136 5.98 -1.24 17.94
CA GLY A 136 5.07 -0.22 17.39
C GLY A 136 4.05 -0.81 16.43
N ARG A 137 4.48 -1.71 15.53
CA ARG A 137 3.57 -2.44 14.64
C ARG A 137 2.59 -3.33 15.42
N ALA A 138 3.05 -4.04 16.45
CA ALA A 138 2.20 -4.93 17.24
C ALA A 138 1.15 -4.16 18.02
N LYS A 139 1.53 -3.07 18.70
CA LYS A 139 0.62 -2.19 19.45
C LYS A 139 -0.44 -1.57 18.54
N SER A 140 -0.02 -1.03 17.40
CA SER A 140 -0.94 -0.44 16.42
C SER A 140 -1.91 -1.49 15.85
N SER A 141 -1.44 -2.70 15.54
CA SER A 141 -2.30 -3.80 15.06
C SER A 141 -3.28 -4.29 16.13
N ALA A 142 -2.89 -4.20 17.40
CA ALA A 142 -3.77 -4.49 18.54
C ALA A 142 -4.80 -3.37 18.83
N GLY A 143 -4.75 -2.27 18.08
CA GLY A 143 -5.65 -1.12 18.23
C GLY A 143 -5.27 -0.16 19.37
N GLU A 144 -4.04 -0.26 19.90
CA GLU A 144 -3.52 0.66 20.91
C GLU A 144 -3.17 2.01 20.25
N ASN A 145 -3.33 3.10 21.00
CA ASN A 145 -2.97 4.44 20.52
C ASN A 145 -1.47 4.70 20.67
N LEU A 146 -0.67 4.08 19.80
CA LEU A 146 0.78 4.14 19.83
C LEU A 146 1.30 5.60 19.80
N MET A 147 0.74 6.45 18.96
CA MET A 147 1.25 7.81 18.78
C MET A 147 1.07 8.68 20.02
N GLU A 148 -0.02 8.52 20.77
CA GLU A 148 -0.24 9.18 22.04
C GLU A 148 0.74 8.69 23.11
N GLU A 149 0.97 7.38 23.18
CA GLU A 149 1.94 6.77 24.08
C GLU A 149 3.37 7.28 23.82
N VAL A 150 3.78 7.32 22.55
CA VAL A 150 5.07 7.85 22.11
C VAL A 150 5.22 9.33 22.54
N GLU A 151 4.21 10.14 22.27
CA GLU A 151 4.24 11.56 22.63
C GLU A 151 4.37 11.78 24.15
N LEU A 152 3.61 11.06 24.94
CA LEU A 152 3.66 11.13 26.42
C LEU A 152 5.01 10.61 26.94
N GLY A 153 5.53 9.53 26.36
CA GLY A 153 6.84 8.98 26.70
C GLY A 153 7.97 9.98 26.44
N LEU A 154 8.00 10.56 25.24
CA LEU A 154 9.01 11.56 24.87
C LEU A 154 8.93 12.83 25.72
N LYS A 155 7.73 13.36 26.00
CA LYS A 155 7.53 14.52 26.90
C LYS A 155 8.03 14.24 28.32
N SER A 156 7.97 12.99 28.75
CA SER A 156 8.41 12.56 30.09
C SER A 156 9.86 12.07 30.13
N ASN A 157 10.60 12.15 29.02
CA ASN A 157 11.94 11.57 28.83
C ASN A 157 12.00 10.09 29.25
N LYS A 158 10.96 9.34 28.97
CA LYS A 158 10.87 7.89 29.26
C LYS A 158 11.14 7.09 28.02
N VAL A 159 11.81 5.96 28.20
CA VAL A 159 11.96 4.90 27.21
C VAL A 159 11.02 3.76 27.60
N MET A 160 10.43 3.12 26.62
CA MET A 160 9.54 1.97 26.83
C MET A 160 10.28 0.83 27.54
N SER A 161 9.61 0.16 28.49
CA SER A 161 10.16 -1.04 29.11
C SER A 161 10.28 -2.19 28.13
N ASP A 162 11.40 -2.93 28.18
CA ASP A 162 11.58 -4.15 27.35
C ASP A 162 10.52 -5.22 27.70
N ASP A 163 9.85 -5.14 28.86
CA ASP A 163 8.77 -6.06 29.29
C ASP A 163 7.54 -5.98 28.36
N GLU A 164 7.30 -4.82 27.71
CA GLU A 164 6.23 -4.69 26.72
C GLU A 164 6.37 -5.67 25.56
N ALA A 165 7.61 -6.04 25.21
CA ALA A 165 7.87 -7.00 24.14
C ALA A 165 7.34 -8.41 24.48
N TYR A 166 7.36 -8.81 25.75
CA TYR A 166 6.83 -10.11 26.21
C TYR A 166 5.31 -10.22 26.09
N ARG A 167 4.58 -9.10 26.16
CA ARG A 167 3.12 -9.07 25.92
C ARG A 167 2.74 -9.57 24.53
N PHE A 168 3.62 -9.33 23.55
CA PHE A 168 3.40 -9.65 22.15
C PHE A 168 4.21 -10.86 21.68
N ASN A 169 4.97 -11.53 22.56
CA ASN A 169 5.94 -12.58 22.21
C ASN A 169 6.97 -12.11 21.15
N LEU A 170 7.47 -10.90 21.31
CA LEU A 170 8.41 -10.24 20.40
C LEU A 170 9.74 -9.87 21.09
N GLU A 171 10.02 -10.43 22.27
CA GLU A 171 11.19 -10.11 23.08
C GLU A 171 12.52 -10.28 22.31
N ALA A 172 12.64 -11.34 21.53
CA ALA A 172 13.84 -11.61 20.75
C ALA A 172 14.03 -10.60 19.61
N GLN A 173 12.98 -10.37 18.82
CA GLN A 173 13.00 -9.44 17.68
C GLN A 173 13.25 -8.00 18.16
N HIS A 174 12.52 -7.57 19.20
CA HIS A 174 12.71 -6.26 19.81
C HIS A 174 14.14 -6.05 20.32
N LYS A 175 14.69 -7.05 21.01
CA LYS A 175 16.06 -6.95 21.53
C LYS A 175 17.10 -6.86 20.43
N ILE A 176 16.96 -7.62 19.33
CA ILE A 176 17.82 -7.50 18.16
C ILE A 176 17.72 -6.07 17.59
N GLU A 177 16.50 -5.58 17.35
CA GLU A 177 16.28 -4.25 16.79
C GLU A 177 16.92 -3.15 17.64
N LYS A 178 16.71 -3.21 18.97
CA LYS A 178 17.30 -2.28 19.92
C LYS A 178 18.83 -2.32 19.91
N LEU A 179 19.42 -3.51 19.94
CA LEU A 179 20.87 -3.70 19.87
C LEU A 179 21.43 -3.18 18.55
N CYS A 180 20.79 -3.49 17.42
CA CYS A 180 21.22 -3.00 16.11
C CYS A 180 21.19 -1.47 16.04
N ALA A 181 20.13 -0.84 16.55
CA ALA A 181 20.07 0.60 16.64
C ALA A 181 21.26 1.19 17.43
N HIS A 182 21.62 0.57 18.56
CA HIS A 182 22.70 1.06 19.43
C HIS A 182 24.11 0.71 18.96
N MET A 183 24.30 -0.44 18.30
CA MET A 183 25.64 -0.98 17.92
C MET A 183 26.03 -0.66 16.48
N SER A 184 25.13 -0.16 15.65
CA SER A 184 25.49 0.35 14.32
C SER A 184 26.24 1.67 14.43
N ASP A 185 27.09 1.95 13.43
CA ASP A 185 27.82 3.21 13.35
C ASP A 185 26.88 4.38 13.06
N VAL A 186 25.80 4.14 12.29
CA VAL A 186 24.73 5.09 12.04
C VAL A 186 23.37 4.38 12.13
N PHE A 187 22.44 4.98 12.85
CA PHE A 187 21.06 4.54 12.95
C PHE A 187 20.14 5.46 12.14
N THR A 188 19.28 4.90 11.30
CA THR A 188 18.36 5.65 10.43
C THR A 188 16.93 5.14 10.54
N THR A 189 15.97 6.01 10.20
CA THR A 189 14.55 5.70 10.09
C THR A 189 13.96 6.37 8.84
N VAL A 190 12.78 5.92 8.40
CA VAL A 190 12.19 6.33 7.14
C VAL A 190 11.24 7.54 7.23
N SER A 191 10.98 8.04 8.43
CA SER A 191 10.13 9.22 8.66
C SER A 191 10.34 9.78 10.06
N GLU A 192 9.85 10.99 10.32
CA GLU A 192 9.87 11.56 11.67
C GLU A 192 9.00 10.78 12.65
N ILE A 193 7.84 10.27 12.19
CA ILE A 193 6.97 9.43 13.03
C ILE A 193 7.73 8.22 13.55
N VAL A 194 8.45 7.52 12.65
CA VAL A 194 9.27 6.38 13.05
C VAL A 194 10.48 6.82 13.88
N ALA A 195 11.01 8.03 13.67
CA ALA A 195 12.11 8.56 14.49
C ALA A 195 11.66 8.82 15.93
N GLU A 196 10.48 9.41 16.14
CA GLU A 196 9.88 9.59 17.45
C GLU A 196 9.58 8.25 18.12
N GLU A 197 8.95 7.33 17.39
CA GLU A 197 8.66 5.97 17.84
C GLU A 197 9.93 5.23 18.25
N ALA A 198 10.96 5.21 17.40
CA ALA A 198 12.22 4.53 17.69
C ALA A 198 12.95 5.15 18.89
N THR A 199 12.87 6.47 19.06
CA THR A 199 13.45 7.14 20.23
C THR A 199 12.78 6.68 21.53
N TYR A 200 11.45 6.53 21.52
CA TYR A 200 10.70 6.02 22.67
C TYR A 200 10.87 4.51 22.88
N VAL A 201 10.73 3.71 21.82
CA VAL A 201 10.69 2.24 21.89
C VAL A 201 12.09 1.64 22.03
N LEU A 202 13.06 2.10 21.24
CA LEU A 202 14.42 1.56 21.21
C LEU A 202 15.40 2.35 22.11
N GLY A 203 15.00 3.52 22.61
CA GLY A 203 15.83 4.36 23.45
C GLY A 203 17.00 5.03 22.72
N LYS A 204 16.91 5.15 21.39
CA LYS A 204 17.93 5.83 20.58
C LYS A 204 17.29 6.68 19.50
N LYS A 205 17.65 7.97 19.48
CA LYS A 205 17.27 8.87 18.40
C LYS A 205 18.05 8.51 17.14
N PRO A 206 17.40 8.45 15.94
CA PRO A 206 18.10 8.25 14.68
C PRO A 206 19.11 9.37 14.40
N ASP A 207 20.21 9.01 13.76
CA ASP A 207 21.24 9.95 13.32
C ASP A 207 20.81 10.69 12.05
N VAL A 208 20.13 9.98 11.13
CA VAL A 208 19.63 10.51 9.86
C VAL A 208 18.25 9.92 9.58
N ILE A 209 17.34 10.75 9.05
CA ILE A 209 16.06 10.29 8.52
C ILE A 209 16.23 10.06 7.02
N THR A 210 16.09 8.82 6.59
CA THR A 210 16.20 8.39 5.19
C THR A 210 14.79 8.23 4.61
N ILE A 211 14.17 9.35 4.25
CA ILE A 211 12.79 9.40 3.73
C ILE A 211 12.65 8.45 2.54
N ASN A 212 11.55 7.69 2.52
CA ASN A 212 11.25 6.80 1.41
C ASN A 212 10.91 7.59 0.14
N GLY A 213 11.56 7.24 -0.95
CA GLY A 213 11.32 7.80 -2.27
C GLY A 213 10.46 6.89 -3.15
N LEU A 214 10.12 7.40 -4.32
CA LEU A 214 9.47 6.67 -5.40
C LEU A 214 10.19 6.98 -6.70
N ASP A 215 10.40 5.97 -7.54
CA ASP A 215 10.98 6.18 -8.87
C ASP A 215 9.90 6.70 -9.82
N LEU A 216 9.82 8.01 -9.92
CA LEU A 216 8.79 8.67 -10.71
C LEU A 216 9.00 8.53 -12.23
N SER A 217 10.18 8.10 -12.66
CA SER A 217 10.46 7.82 -14.08
C SER A 217 9.71 6.59 -14.61
N LYS A 218 9.29 5.68 -13.71
CA LYS A 218 8.46 4.50 -14.05
C LYS A 218 7.00 4.82 -14.33
N TYR A 219 6.55 6.01 -13.96
CA TYR A 219 5.17 6.44 -14.17
C TYR A 219 5.02 7.17 -15.52
N PRO A 220 3.88 7.01 -16.20
CA PRO A 220 3.63 7.70 -17.45
C PRO A 220 3.72 9.21 -17.31
N SER A 221 3.97 9.91 -18.42
CA SER A 221 3.93 11.40 -18.43
C SER A 221 2.54 11.92 -18.03
N THR A 222 2.48 13.14 -17.50
CA THR A 222 1.19 13.79 -17.15
C THR A 222 0.22 13.80 -18.33
N ARG A 223 0.70 14.05 -19.56
CA ARG A 223 -0.13 14.03 -20.78
C ARG A 223 -0.68 12.64 -21.06
N THR A 224 0.15 11.61 -20.97
CA THR A 224 -0.26 10.21 -21.15
C THR A 224 -1.31 9.82 -20.12
N MET A 225 -1.11 10.17 -18.85
CA MET A 225 -2.08 9.88 -17.77
C MET A 225 -3.43 10.56 -17.99
N MET A 226 -3.49 11.73 -18.65
CA MET A 226 -4.77 12.37 -18.99
C MET A 226 -5.60 11.54 -19.96
N ILE A 227 -4.95 10.98 -20.98
CA ILE A 227 -5.60 10.11 -21.98
C ILE A 227 -6.01 8.78 -21.33
N LEU A 228 -5.11 8.16 -20.59
CA LEU A 228 -5.34 6.89 -19.92
C LEU A 228 -6.45 6.99 -18.85
N HIS A 229 -6.56 8.15 -18.17
CA HIS A 229 -7.64 8.36 -17.21
C HIS A 229 -9.03 8.18 -17.83
N GLU A 230 -9.28 8.75 -19.00
CA GLU A 230 -10.58 8.63 -19.67
C GLU A 230 -10.85 7.18 -20.07
N LYS A 231 -9.85 6.48 -20.64
CA LYS A 231 -9.94 5.07 -21.00
C LYS A 231 -10.26 4.17 -19.79
N TYR A 232 -9.54 4.32 -18.69
CA TYR A 232 -9.74 3.46 -17.53
C TYR A 232 -11.01 3.83 -16.75
N ARG A 233 -11.40 5.11 -16.77
CA ARG A 233 -12.68 5.54 -16.23
C ARG A 233 -13.85 4.91 -16.99
N GLU A 234 -13.76 4.77 -18.29
CA GLU A 234 -14.77 4.11 -19.10
C GLU A 234 -14.93 2.63 -18.70
N ARG A 235 -13.83 1.89 -18.56
CA ARG A 235 -13.87 0.49 -18.08
C ARG A 235 -14.49 0.37 -16.68
N ILE A 236 -14.15 1.27 -15.76
CA ILE A 236 -14.78 1.31 -14.43
C ILE A 236 -16.29 1.57 -14.58
N ASN A 237 -16.69 2.49 -15.45
CA ASN A 237 -18.12 2.79 -15.68
C ASN A 237 -18.88 1.62 -16.30
N GLU A 238 -18.26 0.84 -17.18
CA GLU A 238 -18.84 -0.40 -17.72
C GLU A 238 -19.09 -1.42 -16.61
N PHE A 239 -18.09 -1.67 -15.76
CA PHE A 239 -18.24 -2.51 -14.58
C PHE A 239 -19.37 -2.02 -13.66
N LEU A 240 -19.40 -0.73 -13.34
CA LEU A 240 -20.44 -0.13 -12.50
C LEU A 240 -21.83 -0.24 -13.12
N SER A 241 -21.92 -0.11 -14.45
CA SER A 241 -23.17 -0.29 -15.16
C SER A 241 -23.67 -1.74 -15.08
N ALA A 242 -22.81 -2.72 -15.31
CA ALA A 242 -23.13 -4.13 -15.17
C ALA A 242 -23.46 -4.51 -13.71
N TYR A 243 -22.81 -3.89 -12.73
CA TYR A 243 -23.03 -4.14 -11.31
C TYR A 243 -24.36 -3.62 -10.79
N PHE A 244 -24.74 -2.39 -11.15
CA PHE A 244 -25.88 -1.70 -10.53
C PHE A 244 -27.13 -1.63 -11.42
N SER A 245 -26.98 -1.53 -12.75
CA SER A 245 -28.13 -1.32 -13.64
C SER A 245 -29.11 -2.50 -13.72
N PRO A 246 -28.75 -3.75 -13.38
CA PRO A 246 -29.74 -4.82 -13.22
C PRO A 246 -30.81 -4.52 -12.15
N TYR A 247 -30.46 -3.76 -11.11
CA TYR A 247 -31.31 -3.48 -9.95
C TYR A 247 -32.11 -2.19 -10.11
N TYR A 248 -31.47 -1.13 -10.60
CA TYR A 248 -32.11 0.19 -10.82
C TYR A 248 -31.30 1.05 -11.79
N SER A 249 -31.97 2.01 -12.42
CA SER A 249 -31.31 2.99 -13.28
C SER A 249 -30.50 3.98 -12.46
N ILE A 250 -29.25 4.23 -12.87
CA ILE A 250 -28.39 5.28 -12.32
C ILE A 250 -28.36 6.46 -13.30
N GLU A 251 -28.81 7.61 -12.82
CA GLU A 251 -28.75 8.85 -13.57
C GLU A 251 -27.30 9.34 -13.70
N ASN A 252 -26.94 9.89 -14.88
CA ASN A 252 -25.63 10.50 -15.13
C ASN A 252 -24.41 9.62 -14.81
N MET A 253 -24.43 8.34 -15.21
CA MET A 253 -23.28 7.42 -15.02
C MET A 253 -21.93 8.02 -15.48
N LYS A 254 -21.92 8.86 -16.52
CA LYS A 254 -20.71 9.54 -17.01
C LYS A 254 -20.14 10.59 -16.04
N ASN A 255 -20.95 11.15 -15.15
CA ASN A 255 -20.56 12.18 -14.18
C ASN A 255 -20.42 11.63 -12.74
N ASN A 256 -20.26 10.34 -12.61
CA ASN A 256 -20.05 9.70 -11.30
C ASN A 256 -18.68 10.06 -10.68
N ILE A 257 -18.59 9.83 -9.39
CA ILE A 257 -17.37 9.98 -8.60
C ILE A 257 -16.95 8.59 -8.12
N VAL A 258 -15.70 8.22 -8.32
CA VAL A 258 -15.17 6.95 -7.84
C VAL A 258 -14.18 7.21 -6.71
N PHE A 259 -14.53 6.78 -5.51
CA PHE A 259 -13.69 6.77 -4.33
C PHE A 259 -13.16 5.37 -4.08
N PHE A 260 -12.01 5.27 -3.44
CA PHE A 260 -11.51 3.98 -3.00
C PHE A 260 -10.65 4.08 -1.75
N ILE A 261 -10.57 2.98 -1.03
CA ILE A 261 -9.56 2.68 0.00
C ILE A 261 -8.93 1.35 -0.34
N SER A 262 -7.62 1.23 -0.18
CA SER A 262 -6.88 -0.01 -0.41
C SER A 262 -5.83 -0.25 0.66
N GLY A 263 -5.57 -1.51 0.96
CA GLY A 263 -4.57 -1.89 1.96
C GLY A 263 -4.76 -3.30 2.48
N ARG A 264 -4.00 -3.66 3.53
CA ARG A 264 -4.19 -4.92 4.26
C ARG A 264 -5.47 -4.87 5.10
N TYR A 265 -6.00 -6.04 5.46
CA TYR A 265 -7.18 -6.13 6.32
C TYR A 265 -6.85 -5.76 7.79
N GLU A 266 -6.63 -4.48 8.01
CA GLU A 266 -6.41 -3.86 9.32
C GLU A 266 -7.51 -2.81 9.54
N PHE A 267 -8.74 -3.28 9.83
CA PHE A 267 -9.97 -2.50 9.79
C PHE A 267 -9.88 -1.16 10.54
N PHE A 268 -9.32 -1.15 11.75
CA PHE A 268 -9.19 0.06 12.55
C PHE A 268 -7.91 0.85 12.24
N ASN A 269 -6.77 0.16 12.05
CA ASN A 269 -5.50 0.83 11.84
C ASN A 269 -5.44 1.55 10.48
N LYS A 270 -5.98 0.92 9.43
CA LYS A 270 -6.08 1.54 8.09
C LYS A 270 -7.24 2.56 7.98
N GLY A 271 -8.05 2.73 9.04
CA GLY A 271 -9.15 3.66 9.10
C GLY A 271 -10.30 3.34 8.16
N VAL A 272 -10.51 2.04 7.87
CA VAL A 272 -11.65 1.58 7.07
C VAL A 272 -12.96 1.95 7.75
N ASP A 273 -13.00 1.84 9.08
CA ASP A 273 -14.11 2.29 9.92
C ASP A 273 -14.41 3.78 9.75
N LEU A 274 -13.39 4.63 9.70
CA LEU A 274 -13.52 6.08 9.49
C LEU A 274 -14.02 6.39 8.07
N PHE A 275 -13.49 5.68 7.07
CA PHE A 275 -13.91 5.86 5.68
C PHE A 275 -15.39 5.51 5.50
N ILE A 276 -15.85 4.38 6.05
CA ILE A 276 -17.26 3.95 5.98
C ILE A 276 -18.18 4.95 6.67
N GLU A 277 -17.84 5.45 7.86
CA GLU A 277 -18.63 6.47 8.56
C GLU A 277 -18.64 7.80 7.80
N GLY A 278 -17.52 8.20 7.21
CA GLY A 278 -17.43 9.37 6.33
C GLY A 278 -18.36 9.25 5.11
N LEU A 279 -18.37 8.08 4.47
CA LEU A 279 -19.26 7.78 3.34
C LEU A 279 -20.75 7.83 3.73
N ALA A 280 -21.09 7.29 4.91
CA ALA A 280 -22.47 7.34 5.40
C ALA A 280 -22.93 8.78 5.64
N ARG A 281 -22.07 9.61 6.24
CA ARG A 281 -22.36 11.05 6.43
C ARG A 281 -22.49 11.79 5.11
N LEU A 282 -21.60 11.51 4.15
CA LEU A 282 -21.70 12.04 2.80
C LEU A 282 -23.04 11.65 2.13
N ASN A 283 -23.45 10.38 2.24
CA ASN A 283 -24.70 9.88 1.67
C ASN A 283 -25.90 10.67 2.18
N GLU A 284 -25.99 10.88 3.50
CA GLU A 284 -27.06 11.66 4.11
C GLU A 284 -27.03 13.15 3.69
N ASN A 285 -25.84 13.76 3.59
CA ASN A 285 -25.73 15.14 3.15
C ASN A 285 -26.13 15.29 1.68
N MET A 286 -25.68 14.41 0.79
CA MET A 286 -26.05 14.41 -0.63
C MET A 286 -27.56 14.17 -0.84
N LYS A 287 -28.21 13.33 -0.02
CA LYS A 287 -29.65 13.12 -0.04
C LYS A 287 -30.41 14.42 0.34
N LYS A 288 -29.98 15.09 1.42
CA LYS A 288 -30.61 16.36 1.89
C LYS A 288 -30.57 17.43 0.83
N ILE A 289 -29.48 17.60 0.09
CA ILE A 289 -29.35 18.59 -0.99
C ILE A 289 -29.92 18.10 -2.33
N LYS A 290 -30.45 16.87 -2.38
CA LYS A 290 -30.97 16.23 -3.61
C LYS A 290 -29.92 16.24 -4.74
N SER A 291 -28.65 15.91 -4.42
CA SER A 291 -27.59 15.88 -5.39
C SER A 291 -27.93 14.98 -6.59
N ASN A 292 -27.59 15.42 -7.79
CA ASN A 292 -27.71 14.64 -9.02
C ASN A 292 -26.47 13.80 -9.34
N LYS A 293 -25.41 13.90 -8.49
CA LYS A 293 -24.18 13.08 -8.62
C LYS A 293 -24.33 11.80 -7.81
N THR A 294 -23.67 10.73 -8.27
CA THR A 294 -23.54 9.45 -7.56
C THR A 294 -22.08 9.19 -7.26
N VAL A 295 -21.80 8.77 -6.03
CA VAL A 295 -20.48 8.33 -5.59
C VAL A 295 -20.46 6.80 -5.53
N PHE A 296 -19.44 6.18 -6.14
CA PHE A 296 -19.15 4.77 -6.01
C PHE A 296 -17.88 4.61 -5.19
N ALA A 297 -17.98 3.93 -4.06
CA ALA A 297 -16.87 3.75 -3.12
C ALA A 297 -16.44 2.29 -3.08
N PHE A 298 -15.21 2.04 -3.52
CA PHE A 298 -14.59 0.72 -3.50
C PHE A 298 -13.77 0.53 -2.24
N ILE A 299 -13.97 -0.62 -1.57
CA ILE A 299 -13.11 -1.08 -0.48
C ILE A 299 -12.29 -2.25 -1.01
N LEU A 300 -11.03 -1.95 -1.38
CA LEU A 300 -10.07 -2.87 -2.01
C LEU A 300 -9.18 -3.49 -0.93
N ILE A 301 -9.73 -4.40 -0.15
CA ILE A 301 -9.05 -5.00 1.00
C ILE A 301 -9.13 -6.52 0.87
N PRO A 302 -8.02 -7.20 0.57
CA PRO A 302 -8.02 -8.65 0.40
C PRO A 302 -8.51 -9.40 1.62
N SER A 303 -9.36 -10.39 1.40
CA SER A 303 -9.97 -11.24 2.42
C SER A 303 -10.13 -12.66 1.87
N GLY A 304 -10.64 -13.58 2.69
CA GLY A 304 -10.93 -14.95 2.26
C GLY A 304 -12.14 -14.98 1.32
N ILE A 305 -11.94 -15.42 0.09
CA ILE A 305 -12.99 -15.53 -0.94
C ILE A 305 -13.12 -16.96 -1.47
N LYS A 306 -14.31 -17.29 -1.95
CA LYS A 306 -14.58 -18.52 -2.73
C LYS A 306 -14.47 -18.29 -4.23
N GLY A 307 -14.82 -17.09 -4.70
CA GLY A 307 -14.80 -16.67 -6.09
C GLY A 307 -15.68 -15.46 -6.33
N PRO A 308 -15.70 -14.93 -7.57
CA PRO A 308 -16.65 -13.91 -7.97
C PRO A 308 -18.11 -14.36 -7.77
N ARG A 309 -18.98 -13.43 -7.44
CA ARG A 309 -20.42 -13.73 -7.32
C ARG A 309 -20.99 -14.17 -8.68
N HIS A 310 -21.76 -15.23 -8.66
CA HIS A 310 -22.36 -15.80 -9.89
C HIS A 310 -23.34 -14.83 -10.55
N ASP A 311 -24.21 -14.19 -9.76
CA ASP A 311 -25.16 -13.19 -10.26
C ASP A 311 -24.48 -11.98 -10.91
N LEU A 312 -23.30 -11.59 -10.43
CA LEU A 312 -22.52 -10.51 -11.02
C LEU A 312 -21.82 -10.93 -12.30
N LEU A 313 -21.26 -12.14 -12.36
CA LEU A 313 -20.69 -12.69 -13.60
C LEU A 313 -21.76 -12.77 -14.70
N GLU A 314 -22.96 -13.22 -14.36
CA GLU A 314 -24.07 -13.26 -15.31
C GLU A 314 -24.46 -11.85 -15.78
N SER A 315 -24.50 -10.87 -14.88
CA SER A 315 -24.79 -9.48 -15.24
C SER A 315 -23.74 -8.88 -16.17
N LEU A 316 -22.43 -9.17 -15.94
CA LEU A 316 -21.35 -8.74 -16.83
C LEU A 316 -21.49 -9.34 -18.23
N LEU A 317 -21.75 -10.65 -18.31
CA LEU A 317 -21.98 -11.32 -19.62
C LEU A 317 -23.18 -10.72 -20.37
N ARG A 318 -24.30 -10.48 -19.67
CA ARG A 318 -25.47 -9.84 -20.29
C ARG A 318 -25.21 -8.39 -20.72
N TYR A 319 -24.39 -7.67 -19.97
CA TYR A 319 -24.00 -6.30 -20.34
C TYR A 319 -23.15 -6.31 -21.63
N GLU A 320 -22.21 -7.24 -21.77
CA GLU A 320 -21.43 -7.42 -23.01
C GLU A 320 -22.34 -7.82 -24.19
N GLU A 321 -23.29 -8.75 -24.01
CA GLU A 321 -24.26 -9.11 -25.04
C GLU A 321 -25.09 -7.91 -25.52
N ILE A 322 -25.43 -6.97 -24.60
CA ILE A 322 -26.12 -5.73 -24.96
C ILE A 322 -25.22 -4.81 -25.77
N LYS A 323 -23.94 -4.69 -25.40
CA LYS A 323 -22.96 -3.89 -26.16
C LYS A 323 -22.77 -4.48 -27.56
N ASP A 324 -22.55 -5.77 -27.67
CA ASP A 324 -22.37 -6.47 -28.95
C ASP A 324 -23.58 -6.26 -29.88
N LEU A 325 -24.80 -6.36 -29.34
CA LEU A 325 -26.00 -6.08 -30.14
C LEU A 325 -26.03 -4.64 -30.68
N VAL A 326 -25.61 -3.66 -29.88
CA VAL A 326 -25.53 -2.26 -30.30
C VAL A 326 -24.44 -2.08 -31.34
N ASP A 327 -23.23 -2.62 -31.11
CA ASP A 327 -22.08 -2.49 -31.99
C ASP A 327 -22.34 -3.15 -33.36
N ASP A 328 -22.96 -4.32 -33.39
CA ASP A 328 -23.37 -5.02 -34.63
C ASP A 328 -24.37 -4.19 -35.45
N SER A 329 -25.19 -3.41 -34.79
CA SER A 329 -26.24 -2.60 -35.43
C SER A 329 -25.80 -1.17 -35.78
N LEU A 330 -24.63 -0.72 -35.34
CA LEU A 330 -24.17 0.68 -35.51
C LEU A 330 -24.11 1.12 -36.98
N ASN A 331 -23.62 0.26 -37.89
CA ASN A 331 -23.52 0.61 -39.31
C ASN A 331 -24.89 0.78 -39.94
N SER A 332 -25.81 -0.15 -39.69
CA SER A 332 -27.20 -0.06 -40.18
C SER A 332 -27.89 1.21 -39.64
N ILE A 333 -27.79 1.46 -38.34
CA ILE A 333 -28.33 2.68 -37.71
C ILE A 333 -27.76 3.95 -38.35
N LYS A 334 -26.45 3.99 -38.60
CA LYS A 334 -25.80 5.11 -39.25
C LYS A 334 -26.32 5.34 -40.65
N ASP A 335 -26.45 4.27 -41.46
CA ASP A 335 -26.88 4.37 -42.85
C ASP A 335 -28.34 4.84 -42.93
N GLU A 336 -29.24 4.33 -42.10
CA GLU A 336 -30.62 4.82 -41.98
C GLU A 336 -30.71 6.30 -41.55
N VAL A 337 -29.90 6.72 -40.59
CA VAL A 337 -29.84 8.14 -40.18
C VAL A 337 -29.42 9.04 -41.34
N VAL A 338 -28.43 8.61 -42.12
CA VAL A 338 -27.96 9.35 -43.30
C VAL A 338 -29.05 9.44 -44.36
N GLU A 339 -29.79 8.34 -44.63
CA GLU A 339 -30.86 8.30 -45.61
C GLU A 339 -32.05 9.16 -45.22
N GLU A 340 -32.46 9.16 -43.93
CA GLU A 340 -33.51 10.04 -43.42
C GLU A 340 -33.14 11.52 -43.60
N ILE A 341 -31.89 11.91 -43.28
CA ILE A 341 -31.42 13.29 -43.44
C ILE A 341 -31.40 13.70 -44.92
N ILE A 342 -30.87 12.85 -45.83
CA ILE A 342 -30.81 13.14 -47.27
C ILE A 342 -32.21 13.29 -47.86
N SER A 343 -33.15 12.46 -47.39
CA SER A 343 -34.53 12.48 -47.87
C SER A 343 -35.37 13.65 -47.27
N GLY A 344 -34.76 14.47 -46.38
CA GLY A 344 -35.45 15.58 -45.72
C GLY A 344 -36.53 15.15 -44.72
N ARG A 345 -36.48 13.88 -44.27
CA ARG A 345 -37.40 13.33 -43.28
C ARG A 345 -36.89 13.61 -41.86
N GLU A 346 -37.79 13.66 -40.90
CA GLU A 346 -37.42 13.75 -39.50
C GLU A 346 -36.85 12.41 -39.00
N VAL A 347 -35.65 12.46 -38.42
CA VAL A 347 -34.96 11.28 -37.86
C VAL A 347 -35.74 10.81 -36.63
N LYS A 348 -36.42 9.67 -36.73
CA LYS A 348 -37.15 9.03 -35.63
C LYS A 348 -36.51 7.71 -35.24
N ILE A 349 -36.43 7.42 -33.94
CA ILE A 349 -35.88 6.18 -33.42
C ILE A 349 -36.56 4.94 -34.05
N ASP A 350 -37.87 4.99 -34.23
CA ASP A 350 -38.67 3.89 -34.79
C ASP A 350 -38.37 3.60 -36.26
N SER A 351 -37.91 4.59 -37.04
CA SER A 351 -37.50 4.39 -38.44
C SER A 351 -36.07 3.91 -38.62
N ILE A 352 -35.22 4.21 -37.64
CA ILE A 352 -33.76 3.89 -37.70
C ILE A 352 -33.47 2.49 -37.20
N ILE A 353 -34.30 1.94 -36.31
CA ILE A 353 -34.07 0.67 -35.65
C ILE A 353 -34.98 -0.40 -36.25
N ASP A 354 -34.36 -1.47 -36.78
CA ASP A 354 -35.09 -2.59 -37.35
C ASP A 354 -35.85 -3.43 -36.30
N ASP A 355 -36.82 -4.23 -36.75
CA ASP A 355 -37.65 -5.02 -35.84
C ASP A 355 -36.87 -6.13 -35.14
N ASN A 356 -35.82 -6.65 -35.77
CA ASN A 356 -34.93 -7.68 -35.16
C ASN A 356 -34.19 -7.10 -33.95
N PHE A 357 -33.60 -5.89 -34.10
CA PHE A 357 -32.98 -5.18 -32.98
C PHE A 357 -34.01 -4.90 -31.84
N LYS A 358 -35.21 -4.44 -32.18
CA LYS A 358 -36.27 -4.19 -31.18
C LYS A 358 -36.66 -5.44 -30.39
N ILE A 359 -36.74 -6.58 -31.05
CA ILE A 359 -37.06 -7.86 -30.40
C ILE A 359 -35.89 -8.32 -29.51
N LYS A 360 -34.67 -8.35 -30.05
CA LYS A 360 -33.46 -8.78 -29.30
C LYS A 360 -33.21 -7.88 -28.10
N SER A 361 -33.29 -6.54 -28.25
CA SER A 361 -33.09 -5.60 -27.17
C SER A 361 -34.09 -5.76 -26.02
N LYS A 362 -35.36 -6.05 -26.32
CA LYS A 362 -36.41 -6.36 -25.32
C LYS A 362 -36.10 -7.63 -24.54
N ILE A 363 -35.62 -8.67 -25.23
CA ILE A 363 -35.25 -9.95 -24.59
C ILE A 363 -34.05 -9.73 -23.65
N LEU A 364 -32.98 -9.12 -24.15
CA LEU A 364 -31.78 -8.86 -23.37
C LEU A 364 -32.08 -7.93 -22.18
N ALA A 365 -32.85 -6.87 -22.37
CA ALA A 365 -33.24 -5.98 -21.29
C ALA A 365 -34.03 -6.72 -20.18
N LYS A 366 -34.90 -7.68 -20.54
CA LYS A 366 -35.63 -8.50 -19.58
C LYS A 366 -34.71 -9.46 -18.83
N GLN A 367 -33.74 -10.07 -19.53
CA GLN A 367 -32.78 -11.00 -18.95
C GLN A 367 -31.75 -10.29 -18.06
N PHE A 368 -31.41 -9.03 -18.39
CA PHE A 368 -30.46 -8.22 -17.63
C PHE A 368 -31.03 -7.72 -16.29
N ARG A 369 -32.34 -7.58 -16.17
CA ARG A 369 -32.97 -7.08 -14.94
C ARG A 369 -32.99 -8.12 -13.82
N SER A 370 -32.48 -7.73 -12.65
CA SER A 370 -32.62 -8.51 -11.41
C SER A 370 -34.06 -8.50 -10.90
N LYS A 371 -34.42 -9.52 -10.11
CA LYS A 371 -35.68 -9.55 -9.34
C LYS A 371 -35.58 -8.73 -8.06
N SER A 372 -34.37 -8.43 -7.58
CA SER A 372 -34.11 -7.57 -6.42
C SER A 372 -33.99 -6.13 -6.87
N ASP A 373 -34.35 -5.18 -5.99
CA ASP A 373 -34.17 -3.75 -6.14
C ASP A 373 -32.99 -3.20 -5.32
N ILE A 374 -32.18 -4.11 -4.75
CA ILE A 374 -31.00 -3.80 -3.94
C ILE A 374 -29.77 -4.49 -4.55
N ALA A 375 -28.78 -3.69 -4.94
CA ALA A 375 -27.51 -4.20 -5.45
C ALA A 375 -26.66 -4.79 -4.31
N PRO A 376 -25.82 -5.83 -4.58
CA PRO A 376 -24.98 -6.45 -3.56
C PRO A 376 -23.96 -5.46 -2.98
N LEU A 377 -23.53 -5.71 -1.74
CA LEU A 377 -22.49 -4.92 -1.06
C LEU A 377 -21.08 -5.46 -1.34
N CYS A 378 -20.96 -6.73 -1.73
CA CYS A 378 -19.69 -7.42 -1.99
C CYS A 378 -19.69 -7.99 -3.41
N ALA A 379 -18.58 -7.86 -4.11
CA ALA A 379 -18.40 -8.35 -5.47
C ALA A 379 -18.06 -9.85 -5.54
N PHE A 380 -17.64 -10.45 -4.42
CA PHE A 380 -17.21 -11.85 -4.33
C PHE A 380 -18.01 -12.58 -3.25
N GLU A 381 -18.04 -13.90 -3.34
CA GLU A 381 -18.53 -14.76 -2.25
C GLU A 381 -17.41 -14.95 -1.23
N LEU A 382 -17.68 -14.57 0.03
CA LEU A 382 -16.72 -14.71 1.12
C LEU A 382 -16.65 -16.17 1.62
N SER A 383 -15.47 -16.56 2.10
CA SER A 383 -15.24 -17.89 2.67
C SER A 383 -15.82 -18.05 4.09
N TYR A 384 -16.29 -16.96 4.70
CA TYR A 384 -16.82 -16.92 6.06
C TYR A 384 -17.97 -15.92 6.15
N ASP A 385 -18.84 -16.17 7.13
CA ASP A 385 -19.92 -15.26 7.51
C ASP A 385 -19.37 -14.17 8.45
N ASN A 386 -20.02 -13.07 8.65
CA ASN A 386 -19.66 -12.00 9.60
C ASN A 386 -18.34 -11.26 9.30
N ASP A 387 -18.29 -10.62 8.12
CA ASP A 387 -17.22 -9.68 7.79
C ASP A 387 -17.43 -8.31 8.45
N MET A 388 -16.36 -7.71 9.00
CA MET A 388 -16.43 -6.42 9.69
C MET A 388 -16.82 -5.27 8.74
N ILE A 389 -16.39 -5.30 7.47
CA ILE A 389 -16.69 -4.27 6.47
C ILE A 389 -18.18 -4.34 6.12
N LEU A 390 -18.71 -5.53 5.84
CA LEU A 390 -20.12 -5.71 5.54
C LEU A 390 -21.01 -5.34 6.73
N SER A 391 -20.61 -5.73 7.94
CA SER A 391 -21.29 -5.35 9.18
C SER A 391 -21.29 -3.82 9.38
N ALA A 392 -20.18 -3.15 9.08
CA ALA A 392 -20.09 -1.70 9.14
C ALA A 392 -20.99 -1.00 8.12
N PHE A 393 -21.07 -1.50 6.87
CA PHE A 393 -22.01 -0.97 5.89
C PHE A 393 -23.45 -1.02 6.39
N GLN A 394 -23.89 -2.17 6.90
CA GLN A 394 -25.25 -2.34 7.45
C GLN A 394 -25.49 -1.41 8.64
N LYS A 395 -24.55 -1.37 9.59
CA LYS A 395 -24.63 -0.52 10.78
C LYS A 395 -24.81 0.95 10.44
N HIS A 396 -24.13 1.43 9.39
CA HIS A 396 -24.15 2.84 8.99
C HIS A 396 -25.12 3.13 7.83
N GLY A 397 -26.00 2.19 7.47
CA GLY A 397 -27.09 2.39 6.51
C GLY A 397 -26.64 2.49 5.05
N LEU A 398 -25.42 2.04 4.73
CA LEU A 398 -24.91 1.97 3.35
C LEU A 398 -25.35 0.64 2.72
N ASN A 399 -26.57 0.61 2.17
CA ASN A 399 -27.24 -0.61 1.73
C ASN A 399 -27.45 -0.70 0.22
N ASN A 400 -26.82 0.17 -0.56
CA ASN A 400 -26.97 0.25 -2.02
C ASN A 400 -28.42 0.36 -2.51
N LYS A 401 -29.30 1.00 -1.73
CA LYS A 401 -30.68 1.26 -2.16
C LYS A 401 -30.72 2.29 -3.28
N LYS A 402 -31.78 2.27 -4.08
CA LYS A 402 -31.95 3.19 -5.22
C LYS A 402 -31.76 4.67 -4.83
N GLU A 403 -32.31 5.09 -3.70
CA GLU A 403 -32.23 6.47 -3.19
C GLU A 403 -30.87 6.88 -2.63
N ASP A 404 -29.95 5.93 -2.36
CA ASP A 404 -28.62 6.24 -1.86
C ASP A 404 -27.80 6.95 -2.95
N ARG A 405 -27.12 8.02 -2.56
CA ARG A 405 -26.21 8.78 -3.43
C ARG A 405 -24.78 8.26 -3.33
N VAL A 406 -24.47 7.49 -2.29
CA VAL A 406 -23.21 6.74 -2.13
C VAL A 406 -23.50 5.25 -2.26
N LYS A 407 -22.88 4.63 -3.24
CA LYS A 407 -22.92 3.19 -3.49
C LYS A 407 -21.60 2.59 -3.05
N VAL A 408 -21.64 1.47 -2.32
CA VAL A 408 -20.43 0.83 -1.79
C VAL A 408 -20.21 -0.52 -2.44
N ILE A 409 -18.94 -0.86 -2.67
CA ILE A 409 -18.52 -2.13 -3.26
C ILE A 409 -17.35 -2.66 -2.42
N PHE A 410 -17.57 -3.72 -1.65
CA PHE A 410 -16.48 -4.47 -1.07
C PHE A 410 -15.89 -5.38 -2.14
N TYR A 411 -14.61 -5.19 -2.43
CA TYR A 411 -13.83 -5.93 -3.43
C TYR A 411 -12.67 -6.66 -2.72
N PRO A 412 -12.91 -7.85 -2.15
CA PRO A 412 -12.02 -8.51 -1.20
C PRO A 412 -10.88 -9.30 -1.85
N THR A 413 -10.35 -8.79 -2.96
CA THR A 413 -9.18 -9.38 -3.62
C THR A 413 -8.28 -8.29 -4.21
N TYR A 414 -7.08 -8.67 -4.63
CA TYR A 414 -6.23 -7.78 -5.41
C TYR A 414 -6.83 -7.58 -6.79
N ILE A 415 -6.97 -6.31 -7.21
CA ILE A 415 -7.32 -6.00 -8.60
C ILE A 415 -6.20 -6.47 -9.51
N SER A 416 -6.56 -7.25 -10.53
CA SER A 416 -5.65 -7.75 -11.55
C SER A 416 -6.40 -8.05 -12.85
N VAL A 417 -5.67 -8.17 -13.94
CA VAL A 417 -6.25 -8.54 -15.24
C VAL A 417 -6.94 -9.91 -15.23
N THR A 418 -6.70 -10.73 -14.21
CA THR A 418 -7.24 -12.09 -14.06
C THR A 418 -8.25 -12.23 -12.92
N ASP A 419 -8.72 -11.13 -12.31
CA ASP A 419 -9.66 -11.19 -11.17
C ASP A 419 -11.10 -11.61 -11.57
N GLY A 420 -11.38 -11.63 -12.87
CA GLY A 420 -12.64 -12.10 -13.44
C GLY A 420 -13.80 -11.10 -13.39
N LEU A 421 -13.58 -9.89 -12.85
CA LEU A 421 -14.62 -8.85 -12.74
C LEU A 421 -14.16 -7.53 -13.37
N LEU A 422 -13.29 -6.77 -12.70
CA LEU A 422 -12.73 -5.51 -13.23
C LEU A 422 -11.71 -5.77 -14.35
N SER A 423 -10.96 -6.87 -14.24
CA SER A 423 -9.99 -7.34 -15.23
C SER A 423 -9.00 -6.25 -15.69
N MET A 424 -8.50 -5.46 -14.75
CA MET A 424 -7.55 -4.36 -14.98
C MET A 424 -6.47 -4.36 -13.89
N ASP A 425 -5.34 -3.70 -14.15
CA ASP A 425 -4.30 -3.55 -13.15
C ASP A 425 -4.70 -2.51 -12.07
N TYR A 426 -4.11 -2.65 -10.87
CA TYR A 426 -4.37 -1.72 -9.77
C TYR A 426 -4.07 -0.27 -10.15
N ASP A 427 -2.94 -0.02 -10.84
CA ASP A 427 -2.55 1.33 -11.28
C ASP A 427 -3.54 1.91 -12.31
N GLU A 428 -4.10 1.08 -13.17
CA GLU A 428 -5.15 1.46 -14.12
C GLU A 428 -6.44 1.88 -13.39
N PHE A 429 -6.83 1.11 -12.37
CA PHE A 429 -7.97 1.44 -11.53
C PHE A 429 -7.76 2.75 -10.77
N VAL A 430 -6.59 2.92 -10.14
CA VAL A 430 -6.23 4.16 -9.43
C VAL A 430 -6.29 5.35 -10.37
N LEU A 431 -5.67 5.24 -11.55
CA LEU A 431 -5.66 6.32 -12.55
C LEU A 431 -7.06 6.66 -13.06
N GLY A 432 -7.96 5.67 -13.21
CA GLY A 432 -9.37 5.86 -13.55
C GLY A 432 -10.21 6.43 -12.41
N SER A 433 -9.76 6.39 -11.16
CA SER A 433 -10.49 6.82 -9.97
C SER A 433 -10.51 8.34 -9.80
N SER A 434 -11.40 8.84 -8.91
CA SER A 434 -11.47 10.27 -8.57
C SER A 434 -10.56 10.60 -7.40
N MET A 435 -10.62 9.81 -6.31
CA MET A 435 -9.84 10.05 -5.10
C MET A 435 -9.67 8.77 -4.29
N GLY A 436 -8.45 8.53 -3.79
CA GLY A 436 -8.12 7.49 -2.81
C GLY A 436 -8.11 8.03 -1.38
N PHE A 437 -8.59 7.25 -0.43
CA PHE A 437 -8.65 7.60 0.98
C PHE A 437 -7.83 6.63 1.81
N PHE A 438 -6.87 7.14 2.57
CA PHE A 438 -5.94 6.35 3.38
C PHE A 438 -5.85 6.92 4.80
N PRO A 439 -6.96 6.87 5.58
CA PRO A 439 -7.07 7.52 6.89
C PRO A 439 -6.47 6.65 8.01
N SER A 440 -5.24 6.16 7.82
CA SER A 440 -4.54 5.32 8.78
C SER A 440 -4.32 6.05 10.10
N LYS A 441 -4.47 5.32 11.22
CA LYS A 441 -4.18 5.81 12.59
C LYS A 441 -2.70 5.69 12.94
N TYR A 442 -1.98 4.84 12.25
CA TYR A 442 -0.54 4.70 12.28
C TYR A 442 -0.05 4.17 10.93
N GLU A 443 0.85 4.90 10.31
CA GLU A 443 1.48 4.51 9.05
C GLU A 443 2.93 5.01 9.02
N PRO A 444 3.93 4.13 9.10
CA PRO A 444 5.35 4.50 9.11
C PRO A 444 5.77 5.41 7.96
N TRP A 445 5.27 5.14 6.78
CA TRP A 445 5.43 5.99 5.60
C TRP A 445 4.10 6.23 4.89
N GLY A 446 3.58 5.25 4.15
CA GLY A 446 2.35 5.33 3.37
C GLY A 446 2.63 5.37 1.87
N TYR A 447 3.06 4.25 1.31
CA TYR A 447 3.27 4.14 -0.14
C TYR A 447 1.97 4.27 -0.93
N THR A 448 0.88 3.70 -0.47
CA THR A 448 -0.41 3.71 -1.20
C THR A 448 -0.91 5.12 -1.54
N PRO A 449 -0.99 6.09 -0.59
CA PRO A 449 -1.32 7.47 -0.95
C PRO A 449 -0.25 8.13 -1.80
N PHE A 450 1.03 7.78 -1.62
CA PHE A 450 2.14 8.30 -2.40
C PHE A 450 2.07 7.85 -3.86
N GLU A 451 1.87 6.55 -4.13
CA GLU A 451 1.67 5.98 -5.47
C GLU A 451 0.40 6.52 -6.14
N THR A 452 -0.68 6.67 -5.36
CA THR A 452 -1.93 7.30 -5.83
C THR A 452 -1.69 8.72 -6.35
N ALA A 453 -0.92 9.51 -5.61
CA ALA A 453 -0.53 10.86 -6.04
C ALA A 453 0.42 10.84 -7.26
N ALA A 454 1.35 9.87 -7.30
CA ALA A 454 2.23 9.64 -8.43
C ALA A 454 1.47 9.31 -9.72
N LEU A 455 0.35 8.59 -9.62
CA LEU A 455 -0.60 8.32 -10.71
C LEU A 455 -1.55 9.50 -10.98
N ARG A 456 -1.27 10.69 -10.43
CA ARG A 456 -2.10 11.87 -10.68
C ARG A 456 -3.57 11.68 -10.25
N THR A 457 -3.82 10.92 -9.21
CA THR A 457 -5.14 10.77 -8.61
C THR A 457 -5.18 11.49 -7.27
N LEU A 458 -6.29 12.15 -6.95
CA LEU A 458 -6.45 12.81 -5.66
C LEU A 458 -6.32 11.78 -4.54
N MET A 459 -5.70 12.16 -3.44
CA MET A 459 -5.53 11.26 -2.30
C MET A 459 -5.71 12.00 -0.97
N LEU A 460 -6.11 11.25 0.04
CA LEU A 460 -6.15 11.68 1.43
C LEU A 460 -5.26 10.75 2.26
N THR A 461 -4.31 11.31 2.98
CA THR A 461 -3.52 10.64 4.02
C THR A 461 -3.78 11.27 5.37
N THR A 462 -3.00 10.97 6.42
CA THR A 462 -3.19 11.53 7.76
C THR A 462 -1.92 12.20 8.28
N ASP A 463 -2.08 13.06 9.31
CA ASP A 463 -0.97 13.67 10.04
C ASP A 463 -0.28 12.72 11.04
N VAL A 464 -0.67 11.44 11.04
CA VAL A 464 -0.03 10.32 11.76
C VAL A 464 0.53 9.28 10.79
N ALA A 465 0.68 9.64 9.51
CA ALA A 465 1.39 8.89 8.48
C ALA A 465 2.67 9.64 8.08
N GLY A 466 3.79 8.93 7.93
CA GLY A 466 5.08 9.55 7.59
C GLY A 466 5.00 10.43 6.33
N PHE A 467 4.39 9.92 5.26
CA PHE A 467 4.18 10.68 4.03
C PHE A 467 3.32 11.94 4.25
N GLY A 468 2.27 11.85 5.08
CA GLY A 468 1.42 13.01 5.39
C GLY A 468 2.16 14.10 6.16
N VAL A 469 3.02 13.72 7.11
CA VAL A 469 3.88 14.66 7.84
C VAL A 469 4.85 15.37 6.89
N GLU A 470 5.51 14.62 6.00
CA GLU A 470 6.44 15.23 5.05
C GLU A 470 5.74 16.12 4.01
N LEU A 471 4.54 15.75 3.57
CA LEU A 471 3.72 16.63 2.72
C LEU A 471 3.41 17.97 3.40
N MET A 472 3.07 17.95 4.68
CA MET A 472 2.79 19.18 5.45
C MET A 472 4.01 20.08 5.56
N LYS A 473 5.22 19.53 5.65
CA LYS A 473 6.47 20.32 5.72
C LYS A 473 6.83 20.93 4.37
N GLU A 474 6.67 20.15 3.30
CA GLU A 474 7.09 20.54 1.96
C GLU A 474 6.09 21.47 1.26
N CYS A 475 4.83 21.45 1.65
CA CYS A 475 3.78 22.27 1.07
C CYS A 475 3.51 23.51 1.94
N LYS A 476 3.86 24.69 1.42
CA LYS A 476 3.62 25.97 2.10
C LYS A 476 2.19 26.48 1.95
N ASP A 477 1.41 25.91 1.02
CA ASP A 477 0.02 26.31 0.80
C ASP A 477 -0.92 25.43 1.66
N GLU A 478 -1.37 25.98 2.77
CA GLU A 478 -2.28 25.31 3.71
C GLU A 478 -3.56 24.81 3.03
N LYS A 479 -4.13 25.55 2.06
CA LYS A 479 -5.34 25.14 1.33
C LYS A 479 -5.11 23.90 0.47
N SER A 480 -3.92 23.74 -0.09
CA SER A 480 -3.56 22.53 -0.86
C SER A 480 -3.41 21.31 0.04
N ILE A 481 -3.01 21.48 1.28
CA ILE A 481 -2.82 20.40 2.25
C ILE A 481 -4.12 20.02 2.96
N GLU A 482 -5.01 20.96 3.24
CA GLU A 482 -6.25 20.77 4.00
C GLU A 482 -7.14 19.65 3.44
N ASN A 483 -7.15 19.47 2.12
CA ASN A 483 -7.93 18.43 1.45
C ASN A 483 -7.11 17.17 1.10
N ARG A 484 -5.85 17.06 1.55
CA ARG A 484 -4.94 15.94 1.29
C ARG A 484 -4.39 15.28 2.55
N VAL A 485 -4.40 16.00 3.67
CA VAL A 485 -3.94 15.47 4.97
C VAL A 485 -5.04 15.68 6.01
N LEU A 486 -5.65 14.58 6.42
CA LEU A 486 -6.65 14.55 7.48
C LEU A 486 -5.96 14.70 8.84
N ARG A 487 -6.44 15.64 9.64
CA ARG A 487 -5.97 15.82 11.02
C ARG A 487 -6.60 14.76 11.92
N VAL A 488 -5.78 13.90 12.50
CA VAL A 488 -6.20 12.81 13.39
C VAL A 488 -5.61 13.01 14.78
N LYS A 489 -4.37 13.51 14.87
CA LYS A 489 -3.65 13.71 16.13
C LYS A 489 -4.39 14.67 17.04
N GLY A 490 -4.75 14.22 18.25
CA GLY A 490 -5.44 15.03 19.25
C GLY A 490 -6.91 15.36 18.93
N ARG A 491 -7.52 14.70 17.95
CA ARG A 491 -8.92 14.93 17.52
C ARG A 491 -9.85 13.81 17.99
N THR A 492 -11.07 14.17 18.27
CA THR A 492 -12.13 13.21 18.55
C THR A 492 -12.57 12.48 17.26
N ARG A 493 -13.12 11.28 17.42
CA ARG A 493 -13.65 10.50 16.28
C ARG A 493 -14.67 11.30 15.46
N GLU A 494 -15.59 12.02 16.14
CA GLU A 494 -16.63 12.81 15.48
C GLU A 494 -16.05 13.95 14.63
N GLU A 495 -15.02 14.65 15.12
CA GLU A 495 -14.31 15.69 14.36
C GLU A 495 -13.60 15.11 13.13
N ILE A 496 -12.95 13.95 13.27
CA ILE A 496 -12.28 13.26 12.15
C ILE A 496 -13.29 12.88 11.06
N ILE A 497 -14.43 12.29 11.44
CA ILE A 497 -15.48 11.89 10.49
C ILE A 497 -16.09 13.11 9.80
N LYS A 498 -16.32 14.20 10.54
CA LYS A 498 -16.81 15.47 9.99
C LYS A 498 -15.87 16.05 8.94
N ASP A 499 -14.57 16.09 9.25
CA ASP A 499 -13.56 16.60 8.33
C ASP A 499 -13.42 15.70 7.11
N MET A 500 -13.46 14.37 7.29
CA MET A 500 -13.43 13.42 6.17
C MET A 500 -14.64 13.62 5.24
N ALA A 501 -15.85 13.72 5.78
CA ALA A 501 -17.05 13.97 4.98
C ALA A 501 -16.95 15.30 4.21
N ARG A 502 -16.44 16.37 4.84
CA ARG A 502 -16.17 17.66 4.18
C ARG A 502 -15.20 17.52 3.00
N ILE A 503 -14.13 16.73 3.15
CA ILE A 503 -13.16 16.50 2.07
C ILE A 503 -13.79 15.68 0.93
N MET A 504 -14.62 14.70 1.27
CA MET A 504 -15.39 13.94 0.28
C MET A 504 -16.35 14.86 -0.49
N GLU A 505 -17.10 15.74 0.20
CA GLU A 505 -17.99 16.75 -0.40
C GLU A 505 -17.21 17.69 -1.32
N TRP A 506 -16.08 18.22 -0.86
CA TRP A 506 -15.19 19.03 -1.70
C TRP A 506 -14.86 18.31 -3.02
N CYS A 507 -14.46 17.05 -2.98
CA CYS A 507 -14.15 16.30 -4.19
C CYS A 507 -15.36 16.08 -5.10
N VAL A 508 -16.54 15.85 -4.53
CA VAL A 508 -17.81 15.70 -5.27
C VAL A 508 -18.20 17.01 -5.95
N GLU A 509 -18.00 18.15 -5.31
CA GLU A 509 -18.39 19.47 -5.82
C GLU A 509 -17.45 20.01 -6.91
N LEU A 510 -16.21 19.52 -6.99
CA LEU A 510 -15.26 19.96 -8.01
C LEU A 510 -15.83 19.85 -9.43
N ASP A 511 -15.76 20.94 -10.18
CA ASP A 511 -15.99 20.92 -11.62
C ASP A 511 -14.89 20.12 -12.33
N LYS A 512 -15.17 19.66 -13.57
CA LYS A 512 -14.24 18.79 -14.33
C LYS A 512 -12.87 19.46 -14.50
N GLU A 513 -12.82 20.74 -14.86
CA GLU A 513 -11.58 21.47 -15.10
C GLU A 513 -10.79 21.66 -13.80
N ILE A 514 -11.45 22.06 -12.72
CA ILE A 514 -10.80 22.25 -11.41
C ILE A 514 -10.27 20.91 -10.89
N ARG A 515 -11.01 19.81 -11.06
CA ARG A 515 -10.55 18.46 -10.68
C ARG A 515 -9.30 18.06 -11.45
N VAL A 516 -9.22 18.36 -12.74
CA VAL A 516 -8.02 18.12 -13.55
C VAL A 516 -6.83 18.90 -13.00
N MET A 517 -7.01 20.19 -12.67
CA MET A 517 -5.96 21.02 -12.07
C MET A 517 -5.49 20.49 -10.72
N GLU A 518 -6.43 20.12 -9.85
CA GLU A 518 -6.10 19.56 -8.53
C GLU A 518 -5.36 18.21 -8.64
N LYS A 519 -5.70 17.37 -9.61
CA LYS A 519 -4.96 16.14 -9.92
C LYS A 519 -3.53 16.42 -10.40
N VAL A 520 -3.31 17.48 -11.20
CA VAL A 520 -1.96 17.90 -11.62
C VAL A 520 -1.15 18.38 -10.41
N LYS A 521 -1.74 19.25 -9.57
CA LYS A 521 -1.09 19.72 -8.33
C LYS A 521 -0.71 18.55 -7.43
N THR A 522 -1.59 17.56 -7.28
CA THR A 522 -1.31 16.37 -6.46
C THR A 522 -0.07 15.63 -6.95
N ARG A 523 0.09 15.46 -8.26
CA ARG A 523 1.30 14.87 -8.85
C ARG A 523 2.56 15.72 -8.59
N GLN A 524 2.46 17.05 -8.72
CA GLN A 524 3.58 17.96 -8.47
C GLN A 524 4.07 17.93 -7.02
N LEU A 525 3.17 17.73 -6.05
CA LEU A 525 3.53 17.62 -4.64
C LEU A 525 4.48 16.46 -4.36
N VAL A 526 4.40 15.37 -5.11
CA VAL A 526 5.21 14.17 -4.87
C VAL A 526 6.52 14.16 -5.64
N GLU A 527 6.75 15.09 -6.57
CA GLU A 527 8.01 15.17 -7.34
C GLU A 527 9.22 15.39 -6.43
N LYS A 528 9.04 16.08 -5.29
CA LYS A 528 10.09 16.29 -4.29
C LYS A 528 10.54 15.02 -3.58
N PHE A 529 9.75 13.95 -3.64
CA PHE A 529 10.03 12.66 -3.03
C PHE A 529 10.53 11.62 -4.03
N ASP A 530 11.02 12.07 -5.20
CA ASP A 530 11.68 11.17 -6.15
C ASP A 530 12.97 10.59 -5.56
N TRP A 531 13.26 9.32 -5.87
CA TRP A 531 14.49 8.67 -5.41
C TRP A 531 15.76 9.42 -5.82
N SER A 532 15.78 10.10 -6.97
CA SER A 532 16.91 10.93 -7.39
C SER A 532 17.24 12.06 -6.41
N ILE A 533 16.25 12.50 -5.63
CA ILE A 533 16.40 13.52 -4.58
C ILE A 533 16.68 12.84 -3.23
N GLN A 534 15.88 11.83 -2.86
CA GLN A 534 15.94 11.24 -1.52
C GLN A 534 17.19 10.40 -1.27
N ILE A 535 17.86 9.92 -2.32
CA ILE A 535 19.14 9.19 -2.20
C ILE A 535 20.22 10.00 -1.46
N ALA A 536 20.17 11.32 -1.49
CA ALA A 536 21.12 12.18 -0.79
C ALA A 536 21.16 11.91 0.73
N ASN A 537 20.02 11.59 1.35
CA ASN A 537 19.95 11.25 2.77
C ASN A 537 20.66 9.93 3.09
N TYR A 538 20.56 8.95 2.19
CA TYR A 538 21.27 7.67 2.30
C TYR A 538 22.78 7.87 2.16
N LEU A 539 23.22 8.65 1.16
CA LEU A 539 24.64 8.97 0.97
C LEU A 539 25.22 9.67 2.19
N ARG A 540 24.49 10.64 2.77
CA ARG A 540 24.90 11.29 4.02
C ARG A 540 25.05 10.30 5.17
N ALA A 541 24.13 9.34 5.33
CA ALA A 541 24.21 8.31 6.35
C ALA A 541 25.44 7.42 6.15
N HIS A 542 25.76 7.05 4.89
CA HIS A 542 26.94 6.26 4.54
C HIS A 542 28.25 7.03 4.82
N GLU A 543 28.34 8.29 4.44
CA GLU A 543 29.50 9.15 4.72
C GLU A 543 29.75 9.26 6.22
N LEU A 544 28.70 9.54 7.01
CA LEU A 544 28.78 9.62 8.47
C LEU A 544 29.26 8.30 9.09
N ALA A 545 28.81 7.15 8.58
CA ALA A 545 29.24 5.85 9.07
C ALA A 545 30.73 5.60 8.79
N LEU A 546 31.23 5.97 7.61
CA LEU A 546 32.65 5.89 7.27
C LEU A 546 33.53 6.81 8.13
N GLU A 547 33.06 8.02 8.44
CA GLU A 547 33.75 8.96 9.34
C GLU A 547 33.88 8.38 10.75
N ARG A 548 32.81 7.82 11.30
CA ARG A 548 32.81 7.23 12.65
C ARG A 548 33.76 6.05 12.79
N ILE A 549 33.86 5.18 11.79
CA ILE A 549 34.83 4.08 11.79
C ILE A 549 36.27 4.59 11.78
N LYS A 550 36.57 5.62 10.99
CA LYS A 550 37.93 6.20 10.95
C LYS A 550 38.34 6.83 12.29
N LEU A 551 37.38 7.42 13.01
CA LEU A 551 37.59 7.97 14.34
C LEU A 551 37.84 6.88 15.39
N ASN A 552 37.11 5.77 15.31
CA ASN A 552 37.26 4.63 16.22
C ASN A 552 38.54 3.79 15.97
N ALA A 553 39.17 3.94 14.80
CA ALA A 553 40.41 3.25 14.43
C ALA A 553 41.71 4.04 14.83
N LYS A 554 41.57 5.29 15.25
CA LYS A 554 42.63 6.11 15.84
C LYS A 554 42.62 6.00 17.36
#